data_07f066704805e4aa02b005d91baddc65
#
_entry.id   07f066704805e4aa02b005d91baddc65
#
_cell.length_a   1.000
_cell.length_b   1.000
_cell.length_c   1.000
_cell.angle_alpha   90.00
_cell.angle_beta   90.00
_cell.angle_gamma   90.00
#
_symmetry.space_group_name_H-M   'P 1'
#
loop_
_entity.id
_entity.type
_entity.pdbx_description
1 polymer ?
#
loop_
_entity_poly.entity_id
_entity_poly.type
_entity_poly.pdbx_seq_one_letter_code
_entity_poly.pdbx_strand_id
1 'polypeptide(L)'
;KVVAGATFTGADNTFTVQYTCTHNSVALTDEQKAGSLTLTGNGTAVTSPSLPFGTSCTIEETKSSAQRAGYAVATDYTAGQVTVGTANPSPEVTVTNKYAPLKGGFVISKTVDGDGAALAKDTQFTFDYTCTPLTGAAQVKGTVVVKGGENGAVTDVPVGSCSVSERDATINGASLNTVLTVDGSSDGVNNGTAVFNVKDGVTVQVAATNTYVLDRGSFSVAKTVVGGADSFTKDTFVFDYVCTDGTEGRLDVPGDGTAVEGPRVPTGTECTVTERAQTANRDGYTVTSELSDNGKVTISQKDAVVAVTATNTYTPVPKVPSKQLAKTGASNVAVVGVVGSLLVVVGGVLIALKRRRNDA
;
A
#
# COMPACT_ATOMS: atom_id res chain seq x y z
N LYS A 1 26.23 -42.76 22.91
CA LYS A 1 25.64 -41.46 22.58
C LYS A 1 24.24 -41.60 21.99
N VAL A 2 23.28 -40.90 22.53
CA VAL A 2 21.90 -40.86 22.04
C VAL A 2 21.55 -39.41 21.61
N VAL A 3 20.82 -39.28 20.48
CA VAL A 3 20.26 -38.02 19.98
C VAL A 3 18.76 -38.15 19.99
N ALA A 4 18.06 -37.19 20.54
CA ALA A 4 16.60 -37.11 20.59
C ALA A 4 16.11 -35.72 20.09
N GLY A 5 14.91 -35.69 19.48
CA GLY A 5 14.28 -34.45 18.97
C GLY A 5 14.78 -33.97 17.61
N ALA A 6 15.87 -34.56 17.10
CA ALA A 6 16.38 -34.29 15.76
C ALA A 6 17.15 -35.51 15.23
N THR A 7 17.39 -35.54 13.91
CA THR A 7 18.22 -36.54 13.25
C THR A 7 19.36 -35.83 12.53
N PHE A 8 20.59 -36.28 12.81
CA PHE A 8 21.79 -35.76 12.17
C PHE A 8 22.54 -36.85 11.42
N THR A 9 23.34 -36.50 10.43
CA THR A 9 24.17 -37.40 9.63
C THR A 9 25.59 -36.84 9.48
N GLY A 10 26.53 -37.69 9.10
CA GLY A 10 27.91 -37.29 8.85
C GLY A 10 28.57 -36.60 10.06
N ALA A 11 29.28 -35.52 9.84
CA ALA A 11 29.97 -34.74 10.85
C ALA A 11 29.00 -34.16 11.93
N ASP A 12 27.78 -33.82 11.56
CA ASP A 12 26.77 -33.30 12.49
C ASP A 12 26.26 -34.35 13.47
N ASN A 13 26.50 -35.66 13.20
CA ASN A 13 26.16 -36.74 14.10
C ASN A 13 27.38 -37.20 14.92
N THR A 14 28.42 -36.36 15.04
CA THR A 14 29.66 -36.64 15.80
C THR A 14 29.77 -35.71 16.99
N PHE A 15 30.13 -36.28 18.16
CA PHE A 15 30.17 -35.60 19.46
C PHE A 15 31.46 -35.93 20.19
N THR A 16 31.98 -34.97 20.94
CA THR A 16 33.21 -35.17 21.75
C THR A 16 32.83 -35.15 23.21
N VAL A 17 33.27 -36.20 23.91
CA VAL A 17 33.15 -36.35 25.36
C VAL A 17 34.54 -36.35 25.94
N GLN A 18 34.76 -35.58 26.99
CA GLN A 18 35.99 -35.61 27.79
C GLN A 18 35.76 -36.45 29.02
N TYR A 19 36.81 -37.11 29.47
CA TYR A 19 36.84 -37.79 30.74
C TYR A 19 38.04 -37.33 31.59
N THR A 20 37.85 -37.30 32.91
CA THR A 20 38.88 -37.02 33.89
C THR A 20 38.77 -38.08 35.00
N CYS A 21 39.85 -38.80 35.26
CA CYS A 21 39.87 -39.93 36.19
C CYS A 21 40.86 -39.71 37.30
N THR A 22 40.55 -40.26 38.48
CA THR A 22 41.38 -40.24 39.65
C THR A 22 41.39 -41.65 40.31
N HIS A 23 42.52 -42.03 40.98
CA HIS A 23 42.60 -43.21 41.75
C HIS A 23 43.41 -42.92 43.09
N ASN A 24 42.89 -43.40 44.21
CA ASN A 24 43.46 -43.03 45.52
C ASN A 24 44.79 -43.65 45.80
N SER A 25 45.12 -44.81 45.20
CA SER A 25 46.29 -45.62 45.58
C SER A 25 47.20 -46.03 44.43
N VAL A 26 46.75 -45.86 43.19
CA VAL A 26 47.50 -46.25 41.99
C VAL A 26 47.78 -45.01 41.14
N ALA A 27 49.03 -44.83 40.72
CA ALA A 27 49.37 -43.77 39.77
C ALA A 27 48.81 -44.11 38.38
N LEU A 28 47.96 -43.25 37.86
CA LEU A 28 47.40 -43.34 36.50
C LEU A 28 48.41 -42.78 35.51
N THR A 29 48.46 -43.34 34.30
CA THR A 29 49.14 -42.71 33.16
C THR A 29 48.39 -41.43 32.74
N ASP A 30 49.02 -40.59 31.94
CA ASP A 30 48.36 -39.34 31.52
C ASP A 30 47.10 -39.62 30.68
N GLU A 31 47.10 -40.63 29.81
CA GLU A 31 45.93 -41.08 29.06
C GLU A 31 44.85 -41.69 29.97
N GLN A 32 45.20 -42.30 31.11
CA GLN A 32 44.26 -42.80 32.09
C GLN A 32 43.63 -41.66 32.92
N LYS A 33 44.40 -40.57 33.19
CA LYS A 33 43.95 -39.42 33.99
C LYS A 33 42.92 -38.58 33.24
N ALA A 34 43.14 -38.32 31.94
CA ALA A 34 42.26 -37.48 31.14
C ALA A 34 42.39 -37.79 29.64
N GLY A 35 41.30 -37.61 28.91
CA GLY A 35 41.26 -37.78 27.47
C GLY A 35 39.93 -37.41 26.86
N SER A 36 39.83 -37.58 25.56
CA SER A 36 38.60 -37.35 24.81
C SER A 36 38.19 -38.57 24.01
N LEU A 37 36.90 -38.78 23.91
CA LEU A 37 36.28 -39.84 23.10
C LEU A 37 35.37 -39.20 22.06
N THR A 38 35.47 -39.64 20.81
CA THR A 38 34.56 -39.24 19.71
C THR A 38 33.45 -40.27 19.64
N LEU A 39 32.21 -39.78 19.82
CA LEU A 39 31.00 -40.58 19.82
C LEU A 39 30.15 -40.28 18.59
N THR A 40 29.47 -41.29 18.08
CA THR A 40 28.44 -41.11 17.04
C THR A 40 27.06 -41.23 17.68
N GLY A 41 26.12 -40.40 17.29
CA GLY A 41 24.74 -40.34 17.84
C GLY A 41 23.84 -41.51 17.47
N ASN A 42 24.41 -42.68 17.20
CA ASN A 42 23.72 -43.91 16.78
C ASN A 42 23.64 -44.97 17.87
N GLY A 43 24.06 -44.65 19.12
CA GLY A 43 24.06 -45.58 20.23
C GLY A 43 25.32 -46.46 20.37
N THR A 44 26.27 -46.40 19.40
CA THR A 44 27.50 -47.17 19.45
C THR A 44 28.36 -46.70 20.62
N ALA A 45 28.80 -47.69 21.48
CA ALA A 45 29.70 -47.41 22.61
C ALA A 45 31.14 -47.25 22.13
N VAL A 46 31.86 -46.36 22.78
CA VAL A 46 33.32 -46.15 22.63
C VAL A 46 33.94 -46.34 24.00
N THR A 47 35.06 -47.08 24.07
CA THR A 47 35.75 -47.41 25.31
C THR A 47 36.90 -46.45 25.59
N SER A 48 37.08 -46.11 26.86
CA SER A 48 38.30 -45.46 27.36
C SER A 48 39.50 -46.43 27.40
N PRO A 49 40.72 -45.95 27.65
CA PRO A 49 41.85 -46.84 28.02
C PRO A 49 41.47 -47.69 29.20
N SER A 50 42.17 -48.88 29.34
CA SER A 50 41.99 -49.77 30.50
C SER A 50 42.37 -49.07 31.78
N LEU A 51 41.53 -49.16 32.81
CA LEU A 51 41.67 -48.46 34.08
C LEU A 51 41.78 -49.43 35.23
N PRO A 52 42.64 -49.20 36.26
CA PRO A 52 42.65 -49.97 37.45
C PRO A 52 41.33 -49.97 38.22
N PHE A 53 40.98 -51.05 38.87
CA PHE A 53 39.84 -51.13 39.80
C PHE A 53 40.00 -50.10 40.94
N GLY A 54 38.91 -49.35 41.23
CA GLY A 54 38.93 -48.24 42.17
C GLY A 54 39.13 -46.88 41.50
N THR A 55 39.35 -46.82 40.18
CA THR A 55 39.42 -45.56 39.44
C THR A 55 38.02 -44.94 39.30
N SER A 56 37.87 -43.66 39.65
CA SER A 56 36.66 -42.88 39.50
C SER A 56 36.87 -41.87 38.40
N CYS A 57 35.95 -41.85 37.44
CA CYS A 57 35.98 -40.97 36.25
C CYS A 57 34.74 -40.06 36.17
N THR A 58 34.95 -38.77 35.93
CA THR A 58 33.94 -37.82 35.56
C THR A 58 33.90 -37.68 34.03
N ILE A 59 32.73 -37.66 33.49
CA ILE A 59 32.46 -37.58 32.01
C ILE A 59 31.71 -36.31 31.72
N GLU A 60 32.20 -35.51 30.76
CA GLU A 60 31.56 -34.27 30.32
C GLU A 60 31.61 -34.15 28.80
N GLU A 61 30.47 -33.80 28.16
CA GLU A 61 30.44 -33.53 26.74
C GLU A 61 30.92 -32.11 26.46
N THR A 62 31.76 -31.96 25.43
CA THR A 62 32.20 -30.65 24.94
C THR A 62 31.03 -29.90 24.32
N LYS A 63 30.61 -28.80 24.94
CA LYS A 63 29.42 -28.03 24.53
C LYS A 63 29.39 -27.65 23.04
N SER A 64 30.54 -27.23 22.50
CA SER A 64 30.66 -26.88 21.07
C SER A 64 30.40 -28.06 20.14
N SER A 65 30.69 -29.29 20.55
CA SER A 65 30.44 -30.50 19.77
C SER A 65 28.95 -30.90 19.74
N ALA A 66 28.15 -30.41 20.71
CA ALA A 66 26.71 -30.64 20.80
C ALA A 66 25.87 -29.58 20.08
N GLN A 67 26.42 -28.38 19.86
CA GLN A 67 25.67 -27.29 19.23
C GLN A 67 25.30 -27.57 17.77
N ARG A 68 24.07 -27.28 17.40
CA ARG A 68 23.59 -27.38 16.01
C ARG A 68 22.80 -26.11 15.67
N ALA A 69 23.01 -25.61 14.44
CA ALA A 69 22.34 -24.42 13.98
C ALA A 69 20.81 -24.60 14.03
N GLY A 70 20.12 -23.62 14.58
CA GLY A 70 18.65 -23.61 14.69
C GLY A 70 18.08 -24.49 15.81
N TYR A 71 18.92 -25.06 16.68
CA TYR A 71 18.46 -25.87 17.81
C TYR A 71 18.99 -25.37 19.16
N ALA A 72 18.12 -25.42 20.17
CA ALA A 72 18.56 -25.54 21.56
C ALA A 72 18.93 -27.00 21.86
N VAL A 73 19.94 -27.24 22.70
CA VAL A 73 20.35 -28.57 23.12
C VAL A 73 20.44 -28.66 24.66
N ALA A 74 19.84 -29.71 25.20
CA ALA A 74 20.00 -30.11 26.59
C ALA A 74 20.71 -31.46 26.63
N THR A 75 21.78 -31.57 27.44
CA THR A 75 22.58 -32.79 27.58
C THR A 75 22.29 -33.45 28.92
N ASP A 76 21.90 -34.73 28.91
CA ASP A 76 21.67 -35.57 30.06
C ASP A 76 22.66 -36.72 30.08
N TYR A 77 23.01 -37.18 31.27
CA TYR A 77 23.91 -38.32 31.53
C TYR A 77 23.20 -39.34 32.40
N THR A 78 23.34 -40.64 32.09
CA THR A 78 22.88 -41.70 33.01
C THR A 78 23.64 -41.67 34.35
N ALA A 79 24.93 -41.25 34.33
CA ALA A 79 25.75 -40.92 35.48
C ALA A 79 26.81 -39.90 35.06
N GLY A 80 27.02 -38.83 35.84
CA GLY A 80 28.09 -37.84 35.61
C GLY A 80 29.46 -38.34 36.08
N GLN A 81 29.49 -39.35 36.95
CA GLN A 81 30.68 -39.98 37.45
C GLN A 81 30.47 -41.50 37.57
N VAL A 82 31.49 -42.27 37.25
CA VAL A 82 31.46 -43.72 37.35
C VAL A 82 32.74 -44.21 38.00
N THR A 83 32.67 -45.38 38.72
CA THR A 83 33.83 -46.03 39.33
C THR A 83 34.00 -47.43 38.76
N VAL A 84 35.19 -47.73 38.26
CA VAL A 84 35.56 -49.07 37.77
C VAL A 84 35.80 -49.97 38.95
N GLY A 85 35.04 -51.06 39.07
CA GLY A 85 35.12 -51.95 40.20
C GLY A 85 34.90 -53.42 39.83
N THR A 86 35.18 -54.33 40.77
CA THR A 86 35.03 -55.78 40.54
C THR A 86 33.59 -56.19 40.24
N ALA A 87 32.62 -55.48 40.81
CA ALA A 87 31.19 -55.72 40.56
C ALA A 87 30.71 -55.12 39.22
N ASN A 88 31.40 -54.06 38.75
CA ASN A 88 31.13 -53.43 37.46
C ASN A 88 32.47 -53.06 36.81
N PRO A 89 33.13 -53.99 36.13
CA PRO A 89 34.46 -53.78 35.55
C PRO A 89 34.49 -52.90 34.31
N SER A 90 33.30 -52.65 33.68
CA SER A 90 33.14 -51.78 32.49
C SER A 90 31.86 -50.96 32.64
N PRO A 91 31.88 -49.96 33.57
CA PRO A 91 30.71 -49.11 33.74
C PRO A 91 30.43 -48.31 32.46
N GLU A 92 29.16 -48.23 32.11
CA GLU A 92 28.70 -47.51 30.90
C GLU A 92 28.01 -46.20 31.29
N VAL A 93 28.33 -45.13 30.55
CA VAL A 93 27.64 -43.83 30.65
C VAL A 93 27.00 -43.55 29.33
N THR A 94 25.68 -43.35 29.34
CA THR A 94 24.95 -42.86 28.19
C THR A 94 24.82 -41.34 28.27
N VAL A 95 25.28 -40.66 27.22
CA VAL A 95 25.13 -39.21 27.04
C VAL A 95 24.00 -38.99 26.03
N THR A 96 22.95 -38.29 26.46
CA THR A 96 21.76 -37.99 25.61
C THR A 96 21.67 -36.51 25.35
N ASN A 97 21.69 -36.12 24.08
CA ASN A 97 21.37 -34.77 23.66
C ASN A 97 19.93 -34.70 23.18
N LYS A 98 19.14 -33.80 23.81
CA LYS A 98 17.76 -33.47 23.40
C LYS A 98 17.77 -32.15 22.67
N TYR A 99 17.39 -32.17 21.41
CA TYR A 99 17.32 -31.01 20.54
C TYR A 99 15.90 -30.51 20.41
N ALA A 100 15.70 -29.19 20.54
CA ALA A 100 14.43 -28.50 20.27
C ALA A 100 14.68 -27.37 19.26
N PRO A 101 13.91 -27.27 18.17
CA PRO A 101 14.05 -26.17 17.23
C PRO A 101 13.84 -24.83 17.93
N LEU A 102 14.76 -23.89 17.72
CA LEU A 102 14.65 -22.51 18.14
C LEU A 102 13.59 -21.80 17.29
N LYS A 103 12.81 -20.90 17.89
CA LYS A 103 11.71 -20.22 17.25
C LYS A 103 11.65 -18.74 17.62
N GLY A 104 11.16 -17.92 16.70
CA GLY A 104 10.82 -16.53 16.89
C GLY A 104 9.55 -16.17 16.13
N GLY A 105 9.46 -14.96 15.64
CA GLY A 105 8.30 -14.51 14.87
C GLY A 105 8.58 -13.22 14.13
N PHE A 106 7.54 -12.72 13.44
CA PHE A 106 7.52 -11.40 12.88
C PHE A 106 6.10 -10.81 12.89
N VAL A 107 6.03 -9.49 12.82
CA VAL A 107 4.77 -8.75 12.71
C VAL A 107 4.83 -7.90 11.46
N ILE A 108 3.75 -7.89 10.69
CA ILE A 108 3.57 -7.00 9.56
C ILE A 108 2.63 -5.88 9.99
N SER A 109 3.08 -4.63 9.94
CA SER A 109 2.25 -3.44 10.15
C SER A 109 1.95 -2.80 8.80
N LYS A 110 0.65 -2.50 8.55
CA LYS A 110 0.19 -1.90 7.30
C LYS A 110 -0.20 -0.44 7.49
N THR A 111 0.41 0.45 6.72
CA THR A 111 0.05 1.87 6.62
C THR A 111 -0.47 2.17 5.22
N VAL A 112 -1.52 2.98 5.13
CA VAL A 112 -2.08 3.53 3.89
C VAL A 112 -2.01 5.05 3.98
N ASP A 113 -1.42 5.70 2.96
CA ASP A 113 -1.14 7.13 2.93
C ASP A 113 -1.43 7.74 1.54
N GLY A 114 -1.33 9.07 1.43
CA GLY A 114 -1.54 9.83 0.20
C GLY A 114 -2.97 10.36 0.05
N ASP A 115 -3.18 11.23 -0.95
CA ASP A 115 -4.47 11.87 -1.21
C ASP A 115 -5.52 10.89 -1.77
N GLY A 116 -5.08 9.74 -2.29
CA GLY A 116 -5.91 8.62 -2.73
C GLY A 116 -6.20 7.57 -1.65
N ALA A 117 -5.71 7.73 -0.41
CA ALA A 117 -5.85 6.75 0.68
C ALA A 117 -7.32 6.36 0.98
N ALA A 118 -8.26 7.31 0.79
CA ALA A 118 -9.67 7.06 0.99
C ALA A 118 -10.24 5.96 0.06
N LEU A 119 -9.67 5.77 -1.13
CA LEU A 119 -10.06 4.71 -2.06
C LEU A 119 -9.69 3.31 -1.54
N ALA A 120 -8.67 3.23 -0.67
CA ALA A 120 -8.18 2.00 -0.07
C ALA A 120 -8.81 1.66 1.29
N LYS A 121 -9.75 2.45 1.79
CA LYS A 121 -10.30 2.39 3.15
C LYS A 121 -10.72 0.98 3.62
N ASP A 122 -11.35 0.22 2.74
CA ASP A 122 -11.88 -1.11 3.06
C ASP A 122 -11.04 -2.24 2.45
N THR A 123 -9.89 -1.90 1.85
CA THR A 123 -9.01 -2.87 1.18
C THR A 123 -8.33 -3.77 2.20
N GLN A 124 -8.33 -5.08 1.91
CA GLN A 124 -7.53 -6.07 2.60
C GLN A 124 -6.23 -6.30 1.82
N PHE A 125 -5.11 -6.13 2.50
CA PHE A 125 -3.77 -6.32 1.96
C PHE A 125 -3.27 -7.71 2.32
N THR A 126 -2.83 -8.46 1.33
CA THR A 126 -2.35 -9.84 1.51
C THR A 126 -0.84 -9.87 1.33
N PHE A 127 -0.16 -10.44 2.32
CA PHE A 127 1.28 -10.65 2.31
C PHE A 127 1.59 -12.13 2.24
N ASP A 128 2.41 -12.54 1.27
CA ASP A 128 2.96 -13.89 1.22
C ASP A 128 4.29 -13.92 1.98
N TYR A 129 4.52 -15.00 2.73
CA TYR A 129 5.80 -15.22 3.37
C TYR A 129 6.35 -16.63 3.12
N THR A 130 7.67 -16.73 3.11
CA THR A 130 8.40 -18.00 3.06
C THR A 130 9.58 -17.91 4.00
N CYS A 131 9.68 -18.87 4.92
CA CYS A 131 10.78 -19.00 5.88
C CYS A 131 11.54 -20.28 5.64
N THR A 132 12.88 -20.19 5.56
CA THR A 132 13.79 -21.31 5.39
C THR A 132 14.51 -21.54 6.72
N PRO A 133 14.20 -22.64 7.44
CA PRO A 133 14.82 -22.94 8.74
C PRO A 133 16.31 -23.22 8.63
N LEU A 134 17.11 -22.77 9.61
CA LEU A 134 18.52 -23.15 9.76
C LEU A 134 18.71 -24.64 10.01
N THR A 135 17.70 -25.30 10.53
CA THR A 135 17.70 -26.75 10.81
C THR A 135 17.74 -27.62 9.55
N GLY A 136 17.58 -27.04 8.35
CA GLY A 136 17.43 -27.78 7.10
C GLY A 136 16.06 -28.45 6.93
N ALA A 137 15.10 -28.18 7.82
CA ALA A 137 13.73 -28.63 7.68
C ALA A 137 13.03 -27.95 6.47
N ALA A 138 11.87 -28.49 6.08
CA ALA A 138 11.06 -27.92 4.99
C ALA A 138 10.70 -26.44 5.26
N GLN A 139 10.63 -25.66 4.19
CA GLN A 139 10.21 -24.27 4.27
C GLN A 139 8.82 -24.13 4.86
N VAL A 140 8.64 -23.12 5.71
CA VAL A 140 7.34 -22.69 6.23
C VAL A 140 6.83 -21.56 5.34
N LYS A 141 5.63 -21.75 4.80
CA LYS A 141 4.99 -20.76 3.91
C LYS A 141 3.58 -20.45 4.41
N GLY A 142 3.14 -19.22 4.17
CA GLY A 142 1.80 -18.80 4.52
C GLY A 142 1.47 -17.41 4.01
N THR A 143 0.32 -16.93 4.44
CA THR A 143 -0.18 -15.58 4.11
C THR A 143 -0.63 -14.87 5.38
N VAL A 144 -0.46 -13.54 5.38
CA VAL A 144 -1.01 -12.63 6.38
C VAL A 144 -1.92 -11.64 5.67
N VAL A 145 -3.13 -11.44 6.20
CA VAL A 145 -4.11 -10.48 5.66
C VAL A 145 -4.39 -9.43 6.71
N VAL A 146 -4.21 -8.15 6.36
CA VAL A 146 -4.41 -7.00 7.25
C VAL A 146 -5.08 -5.86 6.50
N LYS A 147 -5.75 -4.96 7.22
CA LYS A 147 -6.22 -3.67 6.69
C LYS A 147 -5.23 -2.55 6.98
N GLY A 148 -5.44 -1.40 6.34
CA GLY A 148 -4.69 -0.18 6.67
C GLY A 148 -4.84 0.18 8.16
N GLY A 149 -3.73 0.43 8.85
CA GLY A 149 -3.68 0.70 10.28
C GLY A 149 -3.66 -0.55 11.19
N GLU A 150 -3.73 -1.76 10.63
CA GLU A 150 -3.70 -3.02 11.38
C GLU A 150 -2.33 -3.70 11.33
N ASN A 151 -2.15 -4.67 12.23
CA ASN A 151 -0.98 -5.52 12.32
C ASN A 151 -1.37 -7.00 12.20
N GLY A 152 -0.54 -7.77 11.51
CA GLY A 152 -0.65 -9.22 11.42
C GLY A 152 0.59 -9.89 11.96
N ALA A 153 0.45 -10.80 12.93
CA ALA A 153 1.57 -11.51 13.57
C ALA A 153 1.70 -12.93 13.03
N VAL A 154 2.95 -13.37 12.86
CA VAL A 154 3.31 -14.77 12.60
C VAL A 154 4.24 -15.23 13.73
N THR A 155 3.80 -16.18 14.52
CA THR A 155 4.51 -16.72 15.68
C THR A 155 5.02 -18.12 15.40
N ASP A 156 5.89 -18.62 16.28
CA ASP A 156 6.43 -20.00 16.23
C ASP A 156 7.17 -20.33 14.92
N VAL A 157 7.74 -19.32 14.27
CA VAL A 157 8.54 -19.48 13.06
C VAL A 157 9.91 -20.04 13.46
N PRO A 158 10.39 -21.13 12.85
CA PRO A 158 11.75 -21.63 13.09
C PRO A 158 12.81 -20.56 12.76
N VAL A 159 13.85 -20.51 13.57
CA VAL A 159 15.01 -19.62 13.33
C VAL A 159 15.59 -19.89 11.94
N GLY A 160 15.80 -18.82 11.16
CA GLY A 160 16.27 -18.89 9.79
C GLY A 160 15.95 -17.65 8.99
N SER A 161 16.10 -17.72 7.68
CA SER A 161 15.82 -16.61 6.76
C SER A 161 14.37 -16.63 6.33
N CYS A 162 13.69 -15.49 6.45
CA CYS A 162 12.33 -15.28 5.95
C CYS A 162 12.29 -14.21 4.86
N SER A 163 11.34 -14.35 3.94
CA SER A 163 10.96 -13.34 2.98
C SER A 163 9.47 -13.02 3.10
N VAL A 164 9.12 -11.72 2.94
CA VAL A 164 7.74 -11.22 2.93
C VAL A 164 7.56 -10.32 1.74
N SER A 165 6.48 -10.49 1.00
CA SER A 165 6.09 -9.62 -0.11
C SER A 165 4.59 -9.32 -0.06
N GLU A 166 4.20 -8.09 -0.38
CA GLU A 166 2.81 -7.71 -0.57
C GLU A 166 2.34 -8.14 -1.96
N ARG A 167 1.13 -8.71 -2.05
CA ARG A 167 0.47 -8.94 -3.33
C ARG A 167 0.06 -7.62 -3.95
N ASP A 168 -0.31 -7.66 -5.25
CA ASP A 168 -0.82 -6.47 -5.95
C ASP A 168 -1.93 -5.79 -5.14
N ALA A 169 -1.70 -4.51 -4.85
CA ALA A 169 -2.58 -3.63 -4.08
C ALA A 169 -3.03 -2.42 -4.90
N THR A 170 -2.98 -2.48 -6.24
CA THR A 170 -3.44 -1.41 -7.13
C THR A 170 -4.94 -1.16 -6.99
N ILE A 171 -5.35 0.11 -7.10
CA ILE A 171 -6.73 0.54 -7.00
C ILE A 171 -7.03 1.48 -8.18
N ASN A 172 -8.22 1.35 -8.76
CA ASN A 172 -8.64 2.25 -9.83
C ASN A 172 -8.74 3.70 -9.33
N GLY A 173 -8.22 4.63 -10.11
CA GLY A 173 -8.26 6.06 -9.82
C GLY A 173 -7.12 6.58 -8.95
N ALA A 174 -6.15 5.73 -8.60
CA ALA A 174 -4.94 6.14 -7.91
C ALA A 174 -3.72 5.36 -8.38
N SER A 175 -2.58 6.02 -8.42
CA SER A 175 -1.26 5.43 -8.63
C SER A 175 -0.69 5.00 -7.28
N LEU A 176 -0.12 3.78 -7.21
CA LEU A 176 0.42 3.18 -6.01
C LEU A 176 1.95 3.26 -5.97
N ASN A 177 2.48 3.64 -4.81
CA ASN A 177 3.88 3.41 -4.43
C ASN A 177 3.91 2.61 -3.13
N THR A 178 4.56 1.44 -3.14
CA THR A 178 4.72 0.56 -1.98
C THR A 178 6.14 0.61 -1.45
N VAL A 179 6.29 0.83 -0.15
CA VAL A 179 7.57 0.80 0.56
C VAL A 179 7.49 -0.23 1.69
N LEU A 180 8.46 -1.16 1.70
CA LEU A 180 8.65 -2.11 2.80
C LEU A 180 9.89 -1.70 3.62
N THR A 181 9.86 -1.94 4.92
CA THR A 181 11.03 -1.83 5.81
C THR A 181 11.06 -2.98 6.79
N VAL A 182 12.26 -3.31 7.26
CA VAL A 182 12.50 -4.32 8.31
C VAL A 182 13.21 -3.62 9.48
N ASP A 183 12.63 -3.68 10.67
CA ASP A 183 13.10 -3.00 11.87
C ASP A 183 13.45 -1.51 11.62
N GLY A 184 12.65 -0.86 10.77
CA GLY A 184 12.80 0.55 10.39
C GLY A 184 13.83 0.84 9.30
N SER A 185 14.53 -0.18 8.76
CA SER A 185 15.50 -0.05 7.65
C SER A 185 14.94 -0.60 6.35
N SER A 186 15.33 -0.01 5.22
CA SER A 186 15.13 -0.56 3.88
C SER A 186 16.20 -1.59 3.48
N ASP A 187 17.20 -1.82 4.33
CA ASP A 187 18.21 -2.85 4.13
C ASP A 187 17.54 -4.23 4.08
N GLY A 188 17.91 -5.05 3.09
CA GLY A 188 17.27 -6.35 2.87
C GLY A 188 15.94 -6.30 2.11
N VAL A 189 15.51 -5.13 1.61
CA VAL A 189 14.35 -5.01 0.73
C VAL A 189 14.78 -4.90 -0.72
N ASN A 190 14.35 -5.85 -1.54
CA ASN A 190 14.63 -5.90 -2.98
C ASN A 190 13.34 -6.19 -3.76
N ASN A 191 13.06 -5.40 -4.79
CA ASN A 191 11.92 -5.59 -5.69
C ASN A 191 10.60 -5.87 -4.95
N GLY A 192 10.30 -5.09 -3.90
CA GLY A 192 9.06 -5.24 -3.13
C GLY A 192 9.03 -6.48 -2.21
N THR A 193 10.17 -7.13 -1.98
CA THR A 193 10.31 -8.25 -1.05
C THR A 193 11.27 -7.89 0.08
N ALA A 194 10.81 -7.99 1.31
CA ALA A 194 11.62 -7.86 2.52
C ALA A 194 12.23 -9.21 2.88
N VAL A 195 13.54 -9.26 3.11
CA VAL A 195 14.28 -10.46 3.54
C VAL A 195 14.95 -10.17 4.87
N PHE A 196 14.75 -11.06 5.85
CA PHE A 196 15.27 -10.90 7.21
C PHE A 196 15.53 -12.24 7.89
N ASN A 197 16.25 -12.20 9.00
CA ASN A 197 16.54 -13.39 9.80
C ASN A 197 15.69 -13.40 11.08
N VAL A 198 14.92 -14.46 11.28
CA VAL A 198 14.25 -14.76 12.54
C VAL A 198 15.26 -15.35 13.51
N LYS A 199 15.31 -14.80 14.72
CA LYS A 199 16.17 -15.23 15.84
C LYS A 199 15.31 -15.79 16.97
N ASP A 200 15.93 -16.59 17.84
CA ASP A 200 15.25 -17.21 18.99
C ASP A 200 14.63 -16.17 19.93
N GLY A 201 13.34 -16.32 20.19
CA GLY A 201 12.57 -15.45 21.07
C GLY A 201 12.39 -14.01 20.57
N VAL A 202 12.84 -13.68 19.33
CA VAL A 202 12.75 -12.32 18.78
C VAL A 202 11.60 -12.21 17.80
N THR A 203 10.88 -11.09 17.86
CA THR A 203 9.86 -10.70 16.88
C THR A 203 10.39 -9.57 15.99
N VAL A 204 10.55 -9.85 14.70
CA VAL A 204 11.01 -8.87 13.69
C VAL A 204 9.82 -7.98 13.26
N GLN A 205 10.05 -6.68 13.07
CA GLN A 205 9.04 -5.73 12.62
C GLN A 205 9.18 -5.50 11.12
N VAL A 206 8.16 -5.87 10.35
CA VAL A 206 8.05 -5.57 8.92
C VAL A 206 6.98 -4.51 8.75
N ALA A 207 7.35 -3.31 8.28
CA ALA A 207 6.37 -2.27 7.99
C ALA A 207 6.16 -2.16 6.48
N ALA A 208 4.90 -2.08 6.07
CA ALA A 208 4.48 -1.91 4.68
C ALA A 208 3.65 -0.63 4.56
N THR A 209 4.12 0.34 3.79
CA THR A 209 3.42 1.60 3.52
C THR A 209 3.02 1.65 2.05
N ASN A 210 1.72 1.77 1.79
CA ASN A 210 1.17 2.04 0.46
C ASN A 210 0.75 3.51 0.39
N THR A 211 1.39 4.27 -0.48
CA THR A 211 1.03 5.64 -0.77
C THR A 211 0.23 5.67 -2.07
N TYR A 212 -1.03 6.06 -1.98
CA TYR A 212 -1.94 6.23 -3.11
C TYR A 212 -2.00 7.70 -3.50
N VAL A 213 -1.67 8.01 -4.75
CA VAL A 213 -1.79 9.35 -5.33
C VAL A 213 -2.94 9.33 -6.32
N LEU A 214 -3.95 10.19 -6.12
CA LEU A 214 -5.10 10.28 -7.02
C LEU A 214 -4.66 10.52 -8.46
N ASP A 215 -5.16 9.72 -9.37
CA ASP A 215 -5.00 9.96 -10.80
C ASP A 215 -5.84 11.17 -11.19
N ARG A 216 -5.23 12.11 -11.91
CA ARG A 216 -5.85 13.39 -12.28
C ARG A 216 -5.73 13.61 -13.78
N GLY A 217 -6.74 14.24 -14.35
CA GLY A 217 -6.74 14.81 -15.70
C GLY A 217 -7.32 16.20 -15.66
N SER A 218 -7.56 16.80 -16.81
CA SER A 218 -8.14 18.13 -16.95
C SER A 218 -9.14 18.18 -18.11
N PHE A 219 -9.74 19.34 -18.31
CA PHE A 219 -10.51 19.66 -19.52
C PHE A 219 -9.98 20.94 -20.14
N SER A 220 -10.32 21.18 -21.40
CA SER A 220 -10.04 22.46 -22.08
C SER A 220 -11.30 23.00 -22.74
N VAL A 221 -11.39 24.32 -22.81
CA VAL A 221 -12.47 25.01 -23.51
C VAL A 221 -11.90 25.75 -24.69
N ALA A 222 -12.43 25.48 -25.90
CA ALA A 222 -12.12 26.21 -27.12
C ALA A 222 -13.37 26.95 -27.60
N LYS A 223 -13.22 28.25 -27.89
CA LYS A 223 -14.33 29.09 -28.34
C LYS A 223 -14.23 29.44 -29.80
N THR A 224 -15.31 29.19 -30.56
CA THR A 224 -15.45 29.56 -31.94
C THR A 224 -16.59 30.59 -32.10
N VAL A 225 -16.35 31.58 -32.92
CA VAL A 225 -17.34 32.63 -33.29
C VAL A 225 -17.74 32.44 -34.74
N VAL A 226 -19.04 32.36 -35.01
CA VAL A 226 -19.61 32.23 -36.36
C VAL A 226 -20.57 33.40 -36.63
N GLY A 227 -20.50 33.97 -37.82
CA GLY A 227 -21.27 35.17 -38.15
C GLY A 227 -20.77 36.44 -37.45
N GLY A 228 -21.46 37.54 -37.56
CA GLY A 228 -21.05 38.79 -36.95
C GLY A 228 -19.84 39.44 -37.63
N ALA A 229 -19.12 40.25 -36.87
CA ALA A 229 -17.89 40.90 -37.33
C ALA A 229 -16.67 40.07 -36.98
N ASP A 230 -15.66 40.03 -37.84
CA ASP A 230 -14.36 39.34 -37.59
C ASP A 230 -13.66 39.81 -36.30
N SER A 231 -13.98 41.01 -35.83
CA SER A 231 -13.46 41.53 -34.55
C SER A 231 -13.85 40.70 -33.35
N PHE A 232 -14.98 39.94 -33.38
CA PHE A 232 -15.43 39.13 -32.25
C PHE A 232 -14.55 37.90 -32.00
N THR A 233 -13.79 37.45 -32.99
CA THR A 233 -12.79 36.36 -32.83
C THR A 233 -11.64 36.78 -31.93
N LYS A 234 -11.40 38.07 -31.73
CA LYS A 234 -10.36 38.62 -30.86
C LYS A 234 -10.85 38.91 -29.44
N ASP A 235 -12.14 38.77 -29.19
CA ASP A 235 -12.73 39.03 -27.91
C ASP A 235 -12.47 37.84 -26.93
N THR A 236 -12.53 38.14 -25.64
CA THR A 236 -12.46 37.11 -24.57
C THR A 236 -13.85 36.79 -24.08
N PHE A 237 -14.15 35.52 -23.97
CA PHE A 237 -15.39 34.96 -23.45
C PHE A 237 -15.10 34.28 -22.10
N VAL A 238 -15.97 34.50 -21.11
CA VAL A 238 -15.81 33.97 -19.78
C VAL A 238 -16.67 32.73 -19.61
N PHE A 239 -16.03 31.65 -19.17
CA PHE A 239 -16.70 30.40 -18.84
C PHE A 239 -16.54 30.11 -17.35
N ASP A 240 -17.64 29.87 -16.64
CA ASP A 240 -17.63 29.34 -15.30
C ASP A 240 -17.65 27.83 -15.39
N TYR A 241 -16.95 27.16 -14.44
CA TYR A 241 -17.01 25.71 -14.27
C TYR A 241 -17.27 25.35 -12.82
N VAL A 242 -18.02 24.26 -12.63
CA VAL A 242 -18.27 23.64 -11.32
C VAL A 242 -18.12 22.14 -11.48
N CYS A 243 -17.31 21.50 -10.60
CA CYS A 243 -17.00 20.08 -10.63
C CYS A 243 -17.57 19.37 -9.40
N THR A 244 -17.83 18.08 -9.53
CA THR A 244 -18.40 17.23 -8.46
C THR A 244 -17.45 17.01 -7.27
N ASP A 245 -16.15 17.22 -7.46
CA ASP A 245 -15.16 17.19 -6.37
C ASP A 245 -15.09 18.48 -5.55
N GLY A 246 -15.94 19.48 -5.89
CA GLY A 246 -15.98 20.79 -5.26
C GLY A 246 -15.05 21.82 -5.91
N THR A 247 -14.30 21.46 -6.95
CA THR A 247 -13.48 22.42 -7.71
C THR A 247 -14.37 23.30 -8.54
N GLU A 248 -14.22 24.63 -8.42
CA GLU A 248 -14.97 25.63 -9.19
C GLU A 248 -14.06 26.78 -9.60
N GLY A 249 -14.46 27.52 -10.63
CA GLY A 249 -13.73 28.70 -11.08
C GLY A 249 -14.21 29.22 -12.44
N ARG A 250 -13.31 29.95 -13.13
CA ARG A 250 -13.58 30.51 -14.43
C ARG A 250 -12.37 30.38 -15.35
N LEU A 251 -12.67 30.39 -16.67
CA LEU A 251 -11.68 30.46 -17.74
C LEU A 251 -12.01 31.69 -18.63
N ASP A 252 -10.98 32.43 -18.97
CA ASP A 252 -11.05 33.52 -19.95
C ASP A 252 -10.55 32.94 -21.28
N VAL A 253 -11.47 32.69 -22.23
CA VAL A 253 -11.23 31.95 -23.47
C VAL A 253 -11.30 32.89 -24.67
N PRO A 254 -10.26 32.98 -25.54
CA PRO A 254 -10.33 33.79 -26.75
C PRO A 254 -11.29 33.18 -27.79
N GLY A 255 -11.92 34.03 -28.59
CA GLY A 255 -12.88 33.59 -29.61
C GLY A 255 -12.29 33.07 -30.92
N ASP A 256 -10.98 32.90 -30.97
CA ASP A 256 -10.20 32.48 -32.15
C ASP A 256 -10.02 30.95 -32.29
N GLY A 257 -10.60 30.17 -31.39
CA GLY A 257 -10.48 28.72 -31.35
C GLY A 257 -9.31 28.20 -30.48
N THR A 258 -8.51 29.10 -29.91
CA THR A 258 -7.45 28.68 -28.98
C THR A 258 -8.07 28.07 -27.73
N ALA A 259 -7.64 26.84 -27.40
CA ALA A 259 -8.11 26.13 -26.21
C ALA A 259 -7.43 26.67 -24.95
N VAL A 260 -8.19 26.85 -23.89
CA VAL A 260 -7.70 27.18 -22.54
C VAL A 260 -7.97 25.98 -21.62
N GLU A 261 -6.94 25.51 -20.95
CA GLU A 261 -7.03 24.36 -20.06
C GLU A 261 -7.58 24.79 -18.68
N GLY A 262 -8.48 23.97 -18.16
CA GLY A 262 -9.01 24.06 -16.80
C GLY A 262 -8.09 23.39 -15.76
N PRO A 263 -8.54 23.30 -14.49
CA PRO A 263 -7.75 22.68 -13.43
C PRO A 263 -7.61 21.18 -13.61
N ARG A 264 -6.57 20.62 -12.98
CA ARG A 264 -6.45 19.16 -12.85
C ARG A 264 -7.33 18.68 -11.69
N VAL A 265 -8.26 17.79 -12.00
CA VAL A 265 -9.19 17.18 -11.04
C VAL A 265 -9.03 15.65 -11.03
N PRO A 266 -9.42 14.95 -9.95
CA PRO A 266 -9.38 13.48 -9.90
C PRO A 266 -10.14 12.82 -11.05
N THR A 267 -9.69 11.68 -11.52
CA THR A 267 -10.45 10.85 -12.46
C THR A 267 -11.79 10.43 -11.84
N GLY A 268 -12.85 10.38 -12.67
CA GLY A 268 -14.23 10.19 -12.21
C GLY A 268 -14.97 11.49 -11.91
N THR A 269 -14.28 12.64 -11.85
CA THR A 269 -14.91 13.94 -11.63
C THR A 269 -15.70 14.37 -12.87
N GLU A 270 -16.95 14.80 -12.68
CA GLU A 270 -17.77 15.47 -13.68
C GLU A 270 -17.72 16.99 -13.45
N CYS A 271 -17.44 17.75 -14.50
CA CYS A 271 -17.51 19.21 -14.48
C CYS A 271 -18.61 19.72 -15.44
N THR A 272 -19.26 20.81 -15.07
CA THR A 272 -20.17 21.53 -15.92
C THR A 272 -19.58 22.89 -16.25
N VAL A 273 -19.42 23.17 -17.53
CA VAL A 273 -18.89 24.43 -18.09
C VAL A 273 -20.06 25.26 -18.63
N THR A 274 -20.12 26.53 -18.28
CA THR A 274 -21.20 27.43 -18.68
C THR A 274 -20.63 28.77 -19.16
N GLU A 275 -20.98 29.21 -20.34
CA GLU A 275 -20.61 30.54 -20.86
C GLU A 275 -21.37 31.64 -20.13
N ARG A 276 -20.69 32.70 -19.71
CA ARG A 276 -21.36 33.91 -19.18
C ARG A 276 -21.99 34.72 -20.30
N ALA A 277 -23.32 34.80 -20.31
CA ALA A 277 -24.09 35.53 -21.34
C ALA A 277 -23.63 36.99 -21.51
N GLN A 278 -23.17 37.66 -20.43
CA GLN A 278 -22.69 39.04 -20.50
C GLN A 278 -21.47 39.21 -21.41
N THR A 279 -20.62 38.19 -21.50
CA THR A 279 -19.41 38.21 -22.34
C THR A 279 -19.72 37.77 -23.78
N ALA A 280 -20.85 37.11 -24.02
CA ALA A 280 -21.32 36.70 -25.33
C ALA A 280 -22.12 37.80 -26.07
N ASN A 281 -22.84 38.63 -25.32
CA ASN A 281 -23.71 39.63 -25.91
C ASN A 281 -22.93 40.71 -26.70
N ARG A 282 -23.47 41.12 -27.86
CA ARG A 282 -22.92 42.20 -28.72
C ARG A 282 -24.05 43.09 -29.20
N ASP A 283 -23.82 44.40 -29.16
CA ASP A 283 -24.80 45.39 -29.63
C ASP A 283 -25.09 45.21 -31.12
N GLY A 284 -26.38 45.20 -31.50
CA GLY A 284 -26.83 45.04 -32.87
C GLY A 284 -26.84 43.59 -33.38
N TYR A 285 -26.63 42.59 -32.49
CA TYR A 285 -26.68 41.18 -32.83
C TYR A 285 -27.53 40.39 -31.82
N THR A 286 -28.18 39.35 -32.32
CA THR A 286 -28.63 38.23 -31.50
C THR A 286 -27.54 37.17 -31.48
N VAL A 287 -27.35 36.47 -30.34
CA VAL A 287 -26.37 35.39 -30.19
C VAL A 287 -27.05 34.09 -29.77
N THR A 288 -26.67 33.00 -30.41
CA THR A 288 -26.98 31.64 -29.98
C THR A 288 -25.67 30.95 -29.54
N SER A 289 -25.63 30.47 -28.32
CA SER A 289 -24.45 29.76 -27.77
C SER A 289 -24.73 28.26 -27.68
N GLU A 290 -23.80 27.46 -28.20
CA GLU A 290 -23.85 25.99 -28.14
C GLU A 290 -22.55 25.48 -27.58
N LEU A 291 -22.63 24.51 -26.63
CA LEU A 291 -21.49 23.80 -26.05
C LEU A 291 -21.62 22.33 -26.41
N SER A 292 -20.49 21.69 -26.72
CA SER A 292 -20.43 20.21 -26.81
C SER A 292 -20.95 19.58 -25.52
N ASP A 293 -21.71 18.50 -25.64
CA ASP A 293 -22.30 17.74 -24.51
C ASP A 293 -23.04 18.64 -23.49
N ASN A 294 -23.59 19.79 -23.95
CA ASN A 294 -24.22 20.82 -23.10
C ASN A 294 -23.25 21.31 -21.97
N GLY A 295 -21.96 21.38 -22.25
CA GLY A 295 -20.93 21.82 -21.34
C GLY A 295 -20.55 20.78 -20.24
N LYS A 296 -21.07 19.56 -20.31
CA LYS A 296 -20.71 18.51 -19.39
C LYS A 296 -19.44 17.78 -19.84
N VAL A 297 -18.54 17.55 -18.94
CA VAL A 297 -17.27 16.83 -19.19
C VAL A 297 -16.93 15.93 -18.04
N THR A 298 -16.57 14.68 -18.34
CA THR A 298 -16.12 13.68 -17.35
C THR A 298 -14.64 13.38 -17.55
N ILE A 299 -13.85 13.55 -16.51
CA ILE A 299 -12.41 13.23 -16.53
C ILE A 299 -12.26 11.73 -16.24
N SER A 300 -12.10 10.92 -17.29
CA SER A 300 -12.12 9.45 -17.18
C SER A 300 -10.73 8.81 -17.13
N GLN A 301 -9.67 9.52 -17.54
CA GLN A 301 -8.32 8.97 -17.64
C GLN A 301 -7.27 9.90 -17.05
N LYS A 302 -6.25 9.28 -16.45
CA LYS A 302 -5.07 9.98 -15.95
C LYS A 302 -4.39 10.76 -17.08
N ASP A 303 -3.99 12.00 -16.77
CA ASP A 303 -3.27 12.91 -17.67
C ASP A 303 -4.01 13.26 -18.97
N ALA A 304 -5.28 12.84 -19.13
CA ALA A 304 -6.10 13.24 -20.27
C ALA A 304 -6.61 14.68 -20.12
N VAL A 305 -6.70 15.38 -21.25
CA VAL A 305 -7.37 16.68 -21.38
C VAL A 305 -8.62 16.47 -22.24
N VAL A 306 -9.80 16.58 -21.64
CA VAL A 306 -11.07 16.40 -22.36
C VAL A 306 -11.50 17.74 -22.95
N ALA A 307 -11.71 17.79 -24.27
CA ALA A 307 -12.04 19.03 -24.97
C ALA A 307 -13.54 19.36 -24.87
N VAL A 308 -13.86 20.61 -24.51
CA VAL A 308 -15.16 21.23 -24.62
C VAL A 308 -15.08 22.28 -25.71
N THR A 309 -15.97 22.19 -26.69
CA THR A 309 -16.08 23.21 -27.74
C THR A 309 -17.32 24.08 -27.50
N ALA A 310 -17.16 25.39 -27.60
CA ALA A 310 -18.23 26.37 -27.49
C ALA A 310 -18.33 27.18 -28.79
N THR A 311 -19.54 27.32 -29.35
CA THR A 311 -19.77 28.07 -30.57
C THR A 311 -20.79 29.14 -30.29
N ASN A 312 -20.45 30.42 -30.62
CA ASN A 312 -21.43 31.51 -30.67
C ASN A 312 -21.73 31.87 -32.12
N THR A 313 -23.01 31.81 -32.48
CA THR A 313 -23.50 32.25 -33.76
C THR A 313 -24.18 33.61 -33.62
N TYR A 314 -23.62 34.62 -34.27
CA TYR A 314 -24.11 35.99 -34.24
C TYR A 314 -24.92 36.31 -35.49
N THR A 315 -26.17 36.76 -35.30
CA THR A 315 -27.07 37.20 -36.37
C THR A 315 -27.36 38.68 -36.21
N PRO A 316 -27.09 39.53 -37.24
CA PRO A 316 -27.38 40.97 -37.18
C PRO A 316 -28.88 41.24 -36.94
N VAL A 317 -29.17 42.11 -35.98
CA VAL A 317 -30.55 42.63 -35.82
C VAL A 317 -30.81 43.66 -36.88
N PRO A 318 -31.90 43.52 -37.74
CA PRO A 318 -32.20 44.49 -38.71
C PRO A 318 -32.45 45.87 -38.08
N LYS A 319 -31.72 46.90 -38.53
CA LYS A 319 -32.00 48.25 -38.10
C LYS A 319 -33.39 48.65 -38.73
N VAL A 320 -34.36 48.81 -37.85
CA VAL A 320 -35.62 49.42 -38.30
C VAL A 320 -35.32 50.86 -38.80
N PRO A 321 -35.52 51.16 -40.05
CA PRO A 321 -35.25 52.51 -40.50
C PRO A 321 -36.12 53.49 -39.69
N SER A 322 -35.49 54.45 -39.02
CA SER A 322 -36.19 55.53 -38.37
C SER A 322 -36.98 56.29 -39.48
N LYS A 323 -38.27 56.14 -39.50
CA LYS A 323 -39.11 57.04 -40.35
C LYS A 323 -38.86 58.46 -39.84
N GLN A 324 -38.01 59.15 -40.56
CA GLN A 324 -37.92 60.59 -40.39
C GLN A 324 -39.30 61.15 -40.79
N LEU A 325 -40.08 61.55 -39.77
CA LEU A 325 -41.34 62.28 -40.02
C LEU A 325 -41.00 63.53 -40.81
N ALA A 326 -41.40 63.52 -42.05
CA ALA A 326 -41.32 64.72 -42.87
C ALA A 326 -42.06 65.86 -42.13
N LYS A 327 -41.35 66.93 -41.82
CA LYS A 327 -41.87 68.13 -41.23
C LYS A 327 -42.64 68.84 -42.32
N THR A 328 -43.90 68.44 -42.57
CA THR A 328 -44.83 69.21 -43.35
C THR A 328 -45.53 70.19 -42.41
N GLY A 329 -45.08 71.46 -42.49
CA GLY A 329 -45.80 72.57 -41.88
C GLY A 329 -47.17 72.76 -42.51
N ALA A 330 -48.21 72.61 -41.73
CA ALA A 330 -49.49 73.20 -42.00
C ALA A 330 -50.23 73.49 -40.70
N SER A 331 -50.65 74.69 -40.59
CA SER A 331 -51.37 75.33 -39.50
C SER A 331 -52.73 74.69 -39.19
N ASN A 332 -53.06 74.70 -37.91
CA ASN A 332 -54.40 74.76 -37.28
C ASN A 332 -55.51 73.83 -37.82
N VAL A 333 -55.95 72.86 -37.09
CA VAL A 333 -57.37 72.56 -36.81
C VAL A 333 -57.53 71.69 -35.54
N ALA A 334 -58.62 71.94 -34.87
CA ALA A 334 -59.12 71.59 -33.55
C ALA A 334 -59.13 70.13 -33.14
N VAL A 335 -59.08 69.99 -31.82
CA VAL A 335 -59.38 68.90 -30.92
C VAL A 335 -60.59 68.06 -31.29
N VAL A 336 -60.47 66.72 -31.36
CA VAL A 336 -61.48 65.77 -30.91
C VAL A 336 -60.77 64.59 -30.27
N GLY A 337 -61.06 64.34 -28.95
CA GLY A 337 -60.53 63.24 -28.19
C GLY A 337 -61.23 61.92 -28.53
N VAL A 338 -60.47 60.86 -28.61
CA VAL A 338 -60.98 59.51 -28.45
C VAL A 338 -60.00 58.74 -27.50
N VAL A 339 -60.57 58.34 -26.36
CA VAL A 339 -59.91 57.49 -25.38
C VAL A 339 -59.87 56.07 -25.96
N GLY A 340 -58.68 55.54 -26.17
CA GLY A 340 -58.47 54.15 -26.57
C GLY A 340 -57.66 53.44 -25.50
N SER A 341 -58.32 52.59 -24.78
CA SER A 341 -57.76 51.79 -23.68
C SER A 341 -56.73 50.76 -24.18
N LEU A 342 -55.50 50.83 -23.70
CA LEU A 342 -54.48 49.83 -23.97
C LEU A 342 -54.51 48.80 -22.86
N LEU A 343 -54.94 47.56 -23.15
CA LEU A 343 -54.79 46.36 -22.26
C LEU A 343 -53.38 45.84 -22.34
N VAL A 344 -52.67 45.98 -21.26
CA VAL A 344 -51.37 45.27 -21.02
C VAL A 344 -51.66 43.97 -20.31
N VAL A 345 -51.46 42.84 -20.97
CA VAL A 345 -51.52 41.53 -20.36
C VAL A 345 -50.13 41.21 -19.78
N VAL A 346 -49.98 41.33 -18.48
CA VAL A 346 -48.80 40.82 -17.75
C VAL A 346 -49.11 39.39 -17.30
N GLY A 347 -48.50 38.42 -17.97
CA GLY A 347 -48.53 37.03 -17.56
C GLY A 347 -47.54 36.77 -16.42
N GLY A 348 -48.03 36.86 -15.19
CA GLY A 348 -47.25 36.43 -14.01
C GLY A 348 -47.35 34.92 -13.78
N VAL A 349 -46.25 34.21 -13.82
CA VAL A 349 -46.18 32.82 -13.36
C VAL A 349 -45.90 32.83 -11.87
N LEU A 350 -46.90 32.46 -11.07
CA LEU A 350 -46.77 32.18 -9.64
C LEU A 350 -46.31 30.75 -9.45
N ILE A 351 -45.10 30.56 -8.95
CA ILE A 351 -44.63 29.26 -8.44
C ILE A 351 -44.98 29.19 -6.96
N ALA A 352 -45.95 28.33 -6.62
CA ALA A 352 -46.34 28.05 -5.23
C ALA A 352 -45.38 27.07 -4.60
N LEU A 353 -44.63 27.51 -3.58
CA LEU A 353 -43.84 26.66 -2.67
C LEU A 353 -44.80 25.95 -1.71
N LYS A 354 -44.97 24.63 -1.86
CA LYS A 354 -45.70 23.78 -0.94
C LYS A 354 -44.72 23.25 0.13
N ARG A 355 -44.76 23.88 1.30
CA ARG A 355 -44.10 23.40 2.53
C ARG A 355 -44.88 22.18 3.05
N ARG A 356 -44.28 21.00 3.09
CA ARG A 356 -44.77 19.88 3.92
C ARG A 356 -43.92 19.79 5.18
N ARG A 357 -44.54 20.09 6.33
CA ARG A 357 -44.18 19.58 7.63
C ARG A 357 -44.70 18.14 7.70
N ASN A 358 -43.89 17.22 8.23
CA ASN A 358 -44.39 16.06 8.89
C ASN A 358 -43.53 15.82 10.14
N ASP A 359 -44.21 15.93 11.26
CA ASP A 359 -43.82 15.37 12.54
C ASP A 359 -44.01 13.85 12.51
N ALA A 360 -43.01 13.07 12.97
CA ALA A 360 -43.08 11.91 13.84
C ALA A 360 -41.65 11.34 13.97
#